data_eaa6cb33a90d79fac1da261cbfd3ae34
#
_entry.id   eaa6cb33a90d79fac1da261cbfd3ae34
#
_cell.length_a   1.000
_cell.length_b   1.000
_cell.length_c   1.000
_cell.angle_alpha   90.00
_cell.angle_beta   90.00
_cell.angle_gamma   90.00
#
_symmetry.space_group_name_H-M   'P 1'
#
loop_
_entity.id
_entity.type
_entity.pdbx_description
1 polymer ?
#
loop_
_entity_poly.entity_id
_entity_poly.type
_entity_poly.pdbx_seq_one_letter_code
_entity_poly.pdbx_strand_id
1 'polypeptide(L)'
;ACQGTGNISREQYLAKKLCNALYEYALQNIHLGIDIKTQITLNELGGVETVVVAVPMLKDVDLTTFIVLALGEEPENIIVNGTGTYKYHSSVADCGVTGRKLACDFYGTACPIGGGSPWTKDGSKADVTLNIYVRRLALQYLEDNDECFVYLSSCIGRSELPSAAVKTVKNGMSNVQKWQIIKQPSEIITELG
;
A
#
# COMPACT_ATOMS: atom_id res chain seq x y z
N ALA A 1 19.83 0.67 -0.21
CA ALA A 1 20.25 0.71 1.19
C ALA A 1 20.00 2.10 1.77
N CYS A 2 19.49 2.17 2.98
CA CYS A 2 19.13 3.42 3.66
C CYS A 2 19.90 3.55 4.97
N GLN A 3 20.49 4.71 5.20
CA GLN A 3 21.17 5.01 6.44
C GLN A 3 20.16 5.08 7.60
N GLY A 4 20.47 4.45 8.74
CA GLY A 4 19.60 4.43 9.92
C GLY A 4 18.51 3.35 9.93
N THR A 5 18.13 2.80 8.77
CA THR A 5 17.15 1.71 8.64
C THR A 5 17.74 0.43 8.04
N GLY A 6 19.06 0.37 7.91
CA GLY A 6 19.76 -0.73 7.25
C GLY A 6 19.57 -0.67 5.73
N ASN A 7 19.05 -1.73 5.15
CA ASN A 7 18.85 -1.88 3.69
C ASN A 7 17.39 -1.74 3.23
N ILE A 8 16.51 -1.20 4.07
CA ILE A 8 15.10 -0.98 3.75
C ILE A 8 14.71 0.49 3.95
N SER A 9 13.67 0.97 3.26
CA SER A 9 13.15 2.31 3.42
C SER A 9 12.49 2.52 4.79
N ARG A 10 12.29 3.79 5.20
CA ARG A 10 11.66 4.13 6.49
C ARG A 10 10.24 3.58 6.58
N GLU A 11 9.41 3.77 5.55
CA GLU A 11 8.04 3.25 5.50
C GLU A 11 8.01 1.72 5.59
N GLN A 12 8.93 1.04 4.94
CA GLN A 12 9.05 -0.41 4.99
C GLN A 12 9.49 -0.89 6.38
N TYR A 13 10.41 -0.17 7.02
CA TYR A 13 10.83 -0.43 8.39
C TYR A 13 9.67 -0.27 9.37
N LEU A 14 8.91 0.84 9.28
CA LEU A 14 7.78 1.12 10.16
C LEU A 14 6.65 0.11 9.96
N ALA A 15 6.34 -0.26 8.71
CA ALA A 15 5.35 -1.28 8.41
C ALA A 15 5.73 -2.63 9.04
N LYS A 16 6.98 -3.05 8.91
CA LYS A 16 7.49 -4.28 9.52
C LYS A 16 7.47 -4.21 11.05
N LYS A 17 7.91 -3.08 11.63
CA LYS A 17 7.90 -2.84 13.09
C LYS A 17 6.48 -2.98 13.65
N LEU A 18 5.51 -2.32 13.01
CA LEU A 18 4.11 -2.38 13.41
C LEU A 18 3.53 -3.79 13.25
N CYS A 19 3.81 -4.46 12.13
CA CYS A 19 3.34 -5.81 11.89
C CYS A 19 3.83 -6.79 12.95
N ASN A 20 5.11 -6.73 13.32
CA ASN A 20 5.69 -7.56 14.37
C ASN A 20 5.07 -7.27 15.73
N ALA A 21 4.90 -5.99 16.09
CA ALA A 21 4.27 -5.62 17.36
C ALA A 21 2.82 -6.11 17.45
N LEU A 22 2.05 -5.97 16.36
CA LEU A 22 0.68 -6.49 16.29
C LEU A 22 0.63 -8.02 16.36
N TYR A 23 1.57 -8.70 15.76
CA TYR A 23 1.67 -10.16 15.83
C TYR A 23 1.88 -10.63 17.27
N GLU A 24 2.85 -10.05 17.98
CA GLU A 24 3.09 -10.37 19.39
C GLU A 24 1.88 -10.05 20.28
N TYR A 25 1.18 -8.95 20.01
CA TYR A 25 -0.04 -8.60 20.70
C TYR A 25 -1.19 -9.60 20.41
N ALA A 26 -1.33 -10.00 19.15
CA ALA A 26 -2.35 -10.97 18.73
C ALA A 26 -2.14 -12.34 19.36
N LEU A 27 -0.89 -12.78 19.55
CA LEU A 27 -0.60 -14.06 20.25
C LEU A 27 -1.11 -14.07 21.70
N GLN A 28 -1.28 -12.91 22.31
CA GLN A 28 -1.77 -12.76 23.71
C GLN A 28 -3.24 -12.37 23.78
N ASN A 29 -3.91 -12.15 22.64
CA ASN A 29 -5.28 -11.69 22.58
C ASN A 29 -6.15 -12.65 21.76
N ILE A 30 -7.00 -13.41 22.46
CA ILE A 30 -7.88 -14.43 21.84
C ILE A 30 -8.88 -13.88 20.81
N HIS A 31 -9.07 -12.57 20.76
CA HIS A 31 -9.98 -11.92 19.81
C HIS A 31 -9.32 -11.53 18.50
N LEU A 32 -7.98 -11.60 18.41
CA LEU A 32 -7.21 -11.25 17.23
C LEU A 32 -6.63 -12.48 16.54
N GLY A 33 -6.64 -12.48 15.20
CA GLY A 33 -5.91 -13.44 14.39
C GLY A 33 -4.50 -12.94 14.05
N ILE A 34 -3.64 -13.86 13.63
CA ILE A 34 -2.20 -13.60 13.38
C ILE A 34 -1.85 -13.33 11.91
N ASP A 35 -2.84 -13.36 11.01
CA ASP A 35 -2.66 -13.04 9.58
C ASP A 35 -2.84 -11.54 9.36
N ILE A 36 -1.76 -10.79 9.59
CA ILE A 36 -1.78 -9.33 9.70
C ILE A 36 -1.13 -8.70 8.49
N LYS A 37 -1.74 -7.63 7.98
CA LYS A 37 -1.16 -6.78 6.93
C LYS A 37 -1.07 -5.35 7.44
N THR A 38 0.05 -4.70 7.13
CA THR A 38 0.30 -3.30 7.49
C THR A 38 0.77 -2.52 6.27
N GLN A 39 0.31 -1.29 6.15
CA GLN A 39 0.76 -0.34 5.15
C GLN A 39 1.03 1.00 5.82
N ILE A 40 2.13 1.64 5.47
CA ILE A 40 2.53 2.97 5.94
C ILE A 40 2.68 3.90 4.74
N THR A 41 2.07 5.06 4.81
CA THR A 41 2.29 6.17 3.89
C THR A 41 2.95 7.30 4.68
N LEU A 42 4.05 7.84 4.15
CA LEU A 42 4.74 8.99 4.72
C LEU A 42 4.35 10.27 3.97
N ASN A 43 4.23 11.37 4.70
CA ASN A 43 4.08 12.69 4.12
C ASN A 43 5.44 13.21 3.58
N GLU A 44 5.43 14.40 2.95
CA GLU A 44 6.63 14.99 2.35
C GLU A 44 7.75 15.30 3.34
N LEU A 45 7.41 15.48 4.60
CA LEU A 45 8.38 15.75 5.69
C LEU A 45 8.91 14.44 6.31
N GLY A 46 8.41 13.29 5.85
CA GLY A 46 8.79 11.96 6.34
C GLY A 46 8.03 11.51 7.60
N GLY A 47 7.05 12.29 8.09
CA GLY A 47 6.12 11.87 9.15
C GLY A 47 5.12 10.83 8.64
N VAL A 48 4.52 10.05 9.54
CA VAL A 48 3.50 9.07 9.17
C VAL A 48 2.18 9.77 8.89
N GLU A 49 1.77 9.77 7.63
CA GLU A 49 0.48 10.32 7.19
C GLU A 49 -0.65 9.32 7.43
N THR A 50 -0.54 8.13 6.83
CA THR A 50 -1.61 7.13 6.90
C THR A 50 -1.05 5.76 7.27
N VAL A 51 -1.72 5.13 8.23
CA VAL A 51 -1.49 3.74 8.63
C VAL A 51 -2.72 2.92 8.27
N VAL A 52 -2.51 1.81 7.57
CA VAL A 52 -3.55 0.82 7.31
C VAL A 52 -3.17 -0.49 7.96
N VAL A 53 -4.09 -1.04 8.74
CA VAL A 53 -3.96 -2.35 9.38
C VAL A 53 -5.14 -3.22 8.96
N ALA A 54 -4.85 -4.42 8.48
CA ALA A 54 -5.85 -5.46 8.32
C ALA A 54 -5.47 -6.62 9.26
N VAL A 55 -6.36 -6.91 10.21
CA VAL A 55 -6.17 -7.95 11.22
C VAL A 55 -7.48 -8.69 11.46
N PRO A 56 -7.50 -10.04 11.44
CA PRO A 56 -8.70 -10.79 11.73
C PRO A 56 -9.16 -10.55 13.17
N MET A 57 -10.46 -10.35 13.39
CA MET A 57 -11.05 -10.07 14.70
C MET A 57 -12.29 -10.93 14.94
N LEU A 58 -12.35 -11.62 16.09
CA LEU A 58 -13.56 -12.29 16.56
C LEU A 58 -14.55 -11.31 17.18
N LYS A 59 -14.04 -10.24 17.78
CA LYS A 59 -14.77 -9.07 18.29
C LYS A 59 -13.97 -7.83 17.93
N ASP A 60 -14.65 -6.72 17.77
CA ASP A 60 -13.99 -5.45 17.53
C ASP A 60 -13.05 -5.08 18.68
N VAL A 61 -11.80 -4.83 18.35
CA VAL A 61 -10.75 -4.39 19.25
C VAL A 61 -10.24 -3.05 18.74
N ASP A 62 -10.30 -2.01 19.56
CA ASP A 62 -9.69 -0.73 19.22
C ASP A 62 -8.15 -0.85 19.32
N LEU A 63 -7.49 -0.70 18.20
CA LEU A 63 -6.04 -0.76 18.09
C LEU A 63 -5.38 0.61 17.97
N THR A 64 -6.13 1.70 18.00
CA THR A 64 -5.62 3.06 17.75
C THR A 64 -4.47 3.42 18.68
N THR A 65 -4.68 3.32 19.98
CA THR A 65 -3.62 3.62 20.98
C THR A 65 -2.43 2.69 20.84
N PHE A 66 -2.67 1.39 20.57
CA PHE A 66 -1.59 0.43 20.38
C PHE A 66 -0.72 0.78 19.16
N ILE A 67 -1.35 1.16 18.05
CA ILE A 67 -0.65 1.53 16.80
C ILE A 67 0.26 2.75 17.04
N VAL A 68 -0.24 3.80 17.70
CA VAL A 68 0.55 5.00 18.04
C VAL A 68 1.76 4.64 18.91
N LEU A 69 1.56 3.85 19.95
CA LEU A 69 2.64 3.40 20.82
C LEU A 69 3.68 2.53 20.08
N ALA A 70 3.21 1.61 19.25
CA ALA A 70 4.09 0.72 18.48
C ALA A 70 4.94 1.49 17.46
N LEU A 71 4.39 2.50 16.82
CA LEU A 71 5.13 3.36 15.88
C LEU A 71 6.09 4.31 16.62
N GLY A 72 5.66 4.87 17.76
CA GLY A 72 6.37 5.91 18.49
C GLY A 72 6.15 7.30 17.93
N GLU A 73 5.17 7.47 17.07
CA GLU A 73 4.72 8.74 16.48
C GLU A 73 3.23 8.65 16.18
N GLU A 74 2.54 9.79 16.13
CA GLU A 74 1.10 9.88 15.88
C GLU A 74 0.83 10.04 14.38
N PRO A 75 0.16 9.07 13.72
CA PRO A 75 -0.25 9.19 12.34
C PRO A 75 -1.38 10.20 12.16
N GLU A 76 -1.44 10.88 11.01
CA GLU A 76 -2.57 11.75 10.67
C GLU A 76 -3.86 10.95 10.50
N ASN A 77 -3.74 9.72 9.96
CA ASN A 77 -4.87 8.83 9.72
C ASN A 77 -4.54 7.38 10.11
N ILE A 78 -5.46 6.73 10.83
CA ILE A 78 -5.38 5.30 11.16
C ILE A 78 -6.62 4.60 10.61
N ILE A 79 -6.41 3.55 9.82
CA ILE A 79 -7.46 2.73 9.22
C ILE A 79 -7.25 1.28 9.68
N VAL A 80 -8.14 0.78 10.52
CA VAL A 80 -8.16 -0.62 10.93
C VAL A 80 -9.33 -1.30 10.24
N ASN A 81 -9.05 -2.39 9.51
CA ASN A 81 -10.05 -3.16 8.78
C ASN A 81 -11.01 -2.29 7.96
N GLY A 82 -10.47 -1.46 7.07
CA GLY A 82 -11.19 -0.41 6.33
C GLY A 82 -12.43 -0.87 5.53
N THR A 83 -12.57 -2.17 5.27
CA THR A 83 -13.76 -2.77 4.63
C THR A 83 -14.66 -3.52 5.62
N GLY A 84 -14.41 -3.41 6.91
CA GLY A 84 -15.13 -4.10 7.97
C GLY A 84 -14.36 -5.27 8.58
N THR A 85 -14.81 -5.69 9.77
CA THR A 85 -14.21 -6.77 10.54
C THR A 85 -14.38 -8.11 9.83
N TYR A 86 -13.35 -8.95 9.84
CA TYR A 86 -13.37 -10.30 9.29
C TYR A 86 -12.76 -11.30 10.26
N LYS A 87 -13.24 -12.56 10.19
CA LYS A 87 -12.88 -13.63 11.14
C LYS A 87 -12.00 -14.72 10.52
N TYR A 88 -12.28 -15.06 9.25
CA TYR A 88 -11.55 -16.14 8.57
C TYR A 88 -10.22 -15.63 8.04
N HIS A 89 -9.16 -16.37 8.28
CA HIS A 89 -7.82 -15.98 7.91
C HIS A 89 -6.90 -17.19 7.68
N SER A 90 -5.67 -16.95 7.29
CA SER A 90 -4.64 -17.96 7.05
C SER A 90 -5.10 -19.01 6.03
N SER A 91 -4.72 -20.26 6.18
CA SER A 91 -5.04 -21.33 5.23
C SER A 91 -6.54 -21.62 5.05
N VAL A 92 -7.38 -21.17 5.97
CA VAL A 92 -8.85 -21.31 5.85
C VAL A 92 -9.42 -20.30 4.85
N ALA A 93 -8.86 -19.09 4.80
CA ALA A 93 -9.29 -18.04 3.87
C ALA A 93 -8.55 -18.09 2.54
N ASP A 94 -7.24 -18.35 2.59
CA ASP A 94 -6.37 -18.40 1.41
C ASP A 94 -5.21 -19.37 1.67
N CYS A 95 -5.24 -20.53 1.07
CA CYS A 95 -4.17 -21.51 1.21
C CYS A 95 -2.82 -20.99 0.68
N GLY A 96 -2.87 -20.04 -0.26
CA GLY A 96 -1.68 -19.48 -0.88
C GLY A 96 -0.84 -20.48 -1.66
N VAL A 97 0.16 -19.98 -2.32
CA VAL A 97 1.24 -20.78 -2.92
C VAL A 97 2.53 -19.98 -2.72
N THR A 98 3.55 -20.63 -2.16
CA THR A 98 4.86 -20.02 -1.97
C THR A 98 5.46 -19.54 -3.30
N GLY A 99 6.12 -18.37 -3.28
CA GLY A 99 6.84 -17.84 -4.43
C GLY A 99 6.00 -17.08 -5.45
N ARG A 100 4.75 -16.67 -5.12
CA ARG A 100 3.90 -15.86 -6.03
C ARG A 100 4.12 -14.35 -5.95
N LYS A 101 5.02 -13.87 -5.09
CA LYS A 101 5.34 -12.45 -4.91
C LYS A 101 6.79 -12.12 -5.24
N LEU A 102 7.33 -12.72 -6.31
CA LEU A 102 8.75 -12.67 -6.65
C LEU A 102 9.32 -11.26 -6.80
N ALA A 103 8.60 -10.35 -7.43
CA ALA A 103 9.06 -8.97 -7.57
C ALA A 103 9.12 -8.26 -6.22
N CYS A 104 8.12 -8.45 -5.38
CA CYS A 104 8.08 -7.89 -4.02
C CYS A 104 9.21 -8.47 -3.15
N ASP A 105 9.41 -9.79 -3.19
CA ASP A 105 10.39 -10.50 -2.39
C ASP A 105 11.83 -10.12 -2.76
N PHE A 106 12.08 -9.91 -4.06
CA PHE A 106 13.44 -9.67 -4.58
C PHE A 106 13.79 -8.18 -4.66
N TYR A 107 12.88 -7.35 -5.17
CA TYR A 107 13.15 -5.93 -5.43
C TYR A 107 12.55 -4.99 -4.38
N GLY A 108 11.58 -5.44 -3.59
CA GLY A 108 10.90 -4.60 -2.60
C GLY A 108 10.33 -3.31 -3.22
N THR A 109 10.60 -2.17 -2.59
CA THR A 109 10.14 -0.86 -3.07
C THR A 109 10.84 -0.37 -4.34
N ALA A 110 11.94 -0.99 -4.77
CA ALA A 110 12.59 -0.66 -6.04
C ALA A 110 11.75 -1.07 -7.26
N CYS A 111 10.82 -2.01 -7.08
CA CYS A 111 9.85 -2.42 -8.09
C CYS A 111 8.44 -2.38 -7.49
N PRO A 112 7.83 -1.20 -7.34
CA PRO A 112 6.52 -1.04 -6.75
C PRO A 112 5.44 -1.62 -7.67
N ILE A 113 4.84 -2.73 -7.24
CA ILE A 113 3.73 -3.39 -7.93
C ILE A 113 2.63 -3.74 -6.93
N GLY A 114 1.41 -3.93 -7.41
CA GLY A 114 0.34 -4.57 -6.63
C GLY A 114 0.69 -6.03 -6.33
N GLY A 115 0.05 -6.63 -5.36
CA GLY A 115 0.43 -7.92 -4.77
C GLY A 115 0.25 -9.17 -5.64
N GLY A 116 0.09 -9.09 -6.96
CA GLY A 116 -0.09 -10.26 -7.79
C GLY A 116 -0.18 -9.93 -9.28
N SER A 117 -0.46 -10.93 -10.11
CA SER A 117 -0.65 -10.73 -11.55
C SER A 117 -1.97 -10.02 -11.83
N PRO A 118 -1.97 -8.75 -12.28
CA PRO A 118 -3.21 -8.01 -12.53
C PRO A 118 -4.04 -8.62 -13.66
N TRP A 119 -3.40 -9.16 -14.68
CA TRP A 119 -4.06 -9.67 -15.90
C TRP A 119 -4.81 -11.00 -15.70
N THR A 120 -4.76 -11.58 -14.52
CA THR A 120 -5.54 -12.77 -14.13
C THR A 120 -6.76 -12.45 -13.26
N LYS A 121 -7.02 -11.16 -13.03
CA LYS A 121 -8.11 -10.65 -12.19
C LYS A 121 -9.16 -9.93 -13.02
N ASP A 122 -10.38 -9.82 -12.51
CA ASP A 122 -11.42 -9.00 -13.11
C ASP A 122 -11.21 -7.51 -12.88
N GLY A 123 -11.90 -6.67 -13.67
CA GLY A 123 -11.77 -5.21 -13.63
C GLY A 123 -12.25 -4.53 -12.35
N SER A 124 -12.89 -5.27 -11.43
CA SER A 124 -13.28 -4.71 -10.11
C SER A 124 -12.10 -4.60 -9.14
N LYS A 125 -10.95 -5.19 -9.49
CA LYS A 125 -9.75 -5.18 -8.64
C LYS A 125 -8.88 -3.97 -8.92
N ALA A 126 -8.45 -3.27 -7.86
CA ALA A 126 -7.56 -2.13 -7.97
C ALA A 126 -6.24 -2.45 -8.69
N ASP A 127 -5.73 -3.67 -8.54
CA ASP A 127 -4.55 -4.15 -9.27
C ASP A 127 -4.72 -4.08 -10.81
N VAL A 128 -5.94 -4.21 -11.33
CA VAL A 128 -6.24 -4.09 -12.77
C VAL A 128 -6.50 -2.64 -13.14
N THR A 129 -7.51 -2.04 -12.54
CA THR A 129 -7.97 -0.68 -12.90
C THR A 129 -6.88 0.37 -12.72
N LEU A 130 -6.16 0.36 -11.59
CA LEU A 130 -5.10 1.32 -11.35
C LEU A 130 -3.89 1.10 -12.27
N ASN A 131 -3.54 -0.14 -12.60
CA ASN A 131 -2.47 -0.41 -13.57
C ASN A 131 -2.80 0.12 -14.96
N ILE A 132 -4.04 -0.05 -15.43
CA ILE A 132 -4.48 0.52 -16.71
C ILE A 132 -4.47 2.05 -16.65
N TYR A 133 -4.94 2.62 -15.55
CA TYR A 133 -4.99 4.06 -15.37
C TYR A 133 -3.59 4.70 -15.36
N VAL A 134 -2.64 4.16 -14.57
CA VAL A 134 -1.25 4.69 -14.57
C VAL A 134 -0.59 4.54 -15.94
N ARG A 135 -0.90 3.47 -16.67
CA ARG A 135 -0.38 3.31 -18.04
C ARG A 135 -0.90 4.40 -18.98
N ARG A 136 -2.19 4.75 -18.89
CA ARG A 136 -2.77 5.85 -19.67
C ARG A 136 -2.13 7.19 -19.32
N LEU A 137 -1.99 7.50 -18.02
CA LEU A 137 -1.30 8.70 -17.57
C LEU A 137 0.15 8.75 -18.06
N ALA A 138 0.88 7.65 -17.95
CA ALA A 138 2.26 7.60 -18.41
C ALA A 138 2.37 7.89 -19.92
N LEU A 139 1.44 7.40 -20.72
CA LEU A 139 1.41 7.70 -22.16
C LEU A 139 1.12 9.17 -22.46
N GLN A 140 0.24 9.83 -21.69
CA GLN A 140 -0.04 11.26 -21.85
C GLN A 140 1.20 12.12 -21.52
N TYR A 141 1.89 11.80 -20.44
CA TYR A 141 3.13 12.51 -20.07
C TYR A 141 4.32 12.18 -20.97
N LEU A 142 4.25 11.08 -21.72
CA LEU A 142 5.30 10.67 -22.63
C LEU A 142 5.35 11.53 -23.90
N GLU A 143 4.26 12.21 -24.29
CA GLU A 143 4.19 13.04 -25.51
C GLU A 143 5.32 14.06 -25.60
N ASP A 144 5.72 14.65 -24.48
CA ASP A 144 6.78 15.68 -24.39
C ASP A 144 8.08 15.19 -23.74
N ASN A 145 8.20 13.90 -23.42
CA ASN A 145 9.32 13.34 -22.66
C ASN A 145 9.85 12.05 -23.29
N ASP A 146 11.11 11.72 -23.01
CA ASP A 146 11.73 10.47 -23.50
C ASP A 146 11.26 9.24 -22.71
N GLU A 147 11.07 9.41 -21.38
CA GLU A 147 10.55 8.37 -20.49
C GLU A 147 9.56 8.97 -19.48
N CYS A 148 8.59 8.17 -19.09
CA CYS A 148 7.65 8.51 -18.02
C CYS A 148 7.37 7.32 -17.11
N PHE A 149 7.39 7.57 -15.81
CA PHE A 149 7.03 6.62 -14.76
C PHE A 149 5.93 7.23 -13.89
N VAL A 150 4.83 6.49 -13.71
CA VAL A 150 3.71 6.92 -12.86
C VAL A 150 3.57 5.92 -11.71
N TYR A 151 3.52 6.44 -10.51
CA TYR A 151 3.39 5.68 -9.27
C TYR A 151 2.12 6.09 -8.55
N LEU A 152 1.30 5.11 -8.16
CA LEU A 152 0.11 5.31 -7.32
C LEU A 152 0.17 4.40 -6.11
N SER A 153 -0.31 4.90 -4.97
CA SER A 153 -0.66 4.07 -3.82
C SER A 153 -2.18 3.97 -3.71
N SER A 154 -2.68 2.85 -3.23
CA SER A 154 -4.09 2.69 -2.88
C SER A 154 -4.25 2.04 -1.52
N CYS A 155 -5.31 2.40 -0.81
CA CYS A 155 -5.70 1.79 0.45
C CYS A 155 -7.05 1.08 0.28
N ILE A 156 -7.12 -0.17 0.70
CA ILE A 156 -8.40 -0.88 0.73
C ILE A 156 -9.36 -0.21 1.72
N GLY A 157 -10.62 -0.02 1.32
CA GLY A 157 -11.64 0.68 2.11
C GLY A 157 -11.58 2.21 2.02
N ARG A 158 -10.69 2.78 1.19
CA ARG A 158 -10.66 4.21 0.85
C ARG A 158 -10.94 4.43 -0.63
N SER A 159 -11.70 5.46 -0.91
CA SER A 159 -11.96 5.94 -2.27
C SER A 159 -10.83 6.82 -2.81
N GLU A 160 -10.09 7.46 -1.92
CA GLU A 160 -8.98 8.36 -2.25
C GLU A 160 -7.67 7.58 -2.36
N LEU A 161 -6.80 8.04 -3.24
CA LEU A 161 -5.45 7.51 -3.39
C LEU A 161 -4.50 8.29 -2.47
N PRO A 162 -3.83 7.61 -1.51
CA PRO A 162 -3.00 8.31 -0.51
C PRO A 162 -1.80 9.00 -1.13
N SER A 163 -1.24 8.49 -2.20
CA SER A 163 -0.12 9.15 -2.87
C SER A 163 -0.05 8.88 -4.37
N ALA A 164 0.49 9.85 -5.08
CA ALA A 164 0.77 9.74 -6.50
C ALA A 164 2.04 10.52 -6.86
N ALA A 165 2.81 9.99 -7.80
CA ALA A 165 3.98 10.67 -8.33
C ALA A 165 4.16 10.38 -9.83
N VAL A 166 4.62 11.39 -10.58
CA VAL A 166 5.10 11.25 -11.96
C VAL A 166 6.58 11.59 -11.97
N LYS A 167 7.35 10.68 -12.53
CA LYS A 167 8.74 10.93 -12.89
C LYS A 167 8.85 10.96 -14.41
N THR A 168 9.32 12.07 -14.97
CA THR A 168 9.61 12.19 -16.39
C THR A 168 11.12 12.33 -16.60
N VAL A 169 11.59 11.85 -17.73
CA VAL A 169 12.97 12.05 -18.19
C VAL A 169 12.94 12.71 -19.56
N LYS A 170 13.71 13.79 -19.74
CA LYS A 170 13.89 14.48 -21.01
C LYS A 170 15.36 14.87 -21.16
N ASN A 171 15.98 14.47 -22.27
CA ASN A 171 17.41 14.72 -22.54
C ASN A 171 18.31 14.25 -21.36
N GLY A 172 18.02 13.12 -20.75
CA GLY A 172 18.75 12.56 -19.61
C GLY A 172 18.50 13.25 -18.27
N MET A 173 17.72 14.34 -18.23
CA MET A 173 17.33 15.02 -16.99
C MET A 173 16.00 14.49 -16.46
N SER A 174 15.96 14.15 -15.19
CA SER A 174 14.74 13.67 -14.54
C SER A 174 14.04 14.78 -13.75
N ASN A 175 12.71 14.83 -13.85
CA ASN A 175 11.83 15.66 -13.05
C ASN A 175 10.82 14.76 -12.33
N VAL A 176 10.61 15.02 -11.05
CA VAL A 176 9.63 14.26 -10.21
C VAL A 176 8.59 15.24 -9.68
N GLN A 177 7.34 15.00 -10.03
CA GLN A 177 6.20 15.72 -9.50
C GLN A 177 5.38 14.81 -8.62
N LYS A 178 5.07 15.26 -7.42
CA LYS A 178 4.09 14.63 -6.53
C LYS A 178 2.77 15.39 -6.64
N TRP A 179 1.66 14.68 -6.74
CA TRP A 179 0.34 15.31 -6.76
C TRP A 179 -0.69 14.49 -5.99
N GLN A 180 -1.70 15.15 -5.50
CA GLN A 180 -2.88 14.47 -4.99
C GLN A 180 -3.80 14.12 -6.15
N ILE A 181 -4.16 12.85 -6.25
CA ILE A 181 -5.18 12.40 -7.19
C ILE A 181 -6.54 12.62 -6.56
N ILE A 182 -7.34 13.44 -7.23
CA ILE A 182 -8.69 13.79 -6.76
C ILE A 182 -9.73 12.79 -7.27
N LYS A 183 -9.39 11.96 -8.27
CA LYS A 183 -10.34 11.04 -8.88
C LYS A 183 -10.63 9.82 -8.00
N GLN A 184 -11.90 9.56 -7.81
CA GLN A 184 -12.38 8.34 -7.16
C GLN A 184 -12.11 7.12 -8.03
N PRO A 185 -11.82 5.93 -7.47
CA PRO A 185 -11.67 4.70 -8.26
C PRO A 185 -12.85 4.39 -9.17
N SER A 186 -14.08 4.75 -8.77
CA SER A 186 -15.28 4.63 -9.59
C SER A 186 -15.25 5.50 -10.85
N GLU A 187 -14.70 6.70 -10.78
CA GLU A 187 -14.53 7.60 -11.91
C GLU A 187 -13.49 7.05 -12.89
N ILE A 188 -12.41 6.47 -12.34
CA ILE A 188 -11.38 5.81 -13.13
C ILE A 188 -11.95 4.62 -13.91
N ILE A 189 -12.79 3.80 -13.27
CA ILE A 189 -13.47 2.65 -13.91
C ILE A 189 -14.37 3.14 -15.05
N THR A 190 -15.13 4.20 -14.83
CA THR A 190 -16.02 4.78 -15.84
C THR A 190 -15.24 5.32 -17.05
N GLU A 191 -14.06 5.89 -16.84
CA GLU A 191 -13.20 6.35 -17.94
C GLU A 191 -12.53 5.21 -18.72
N LEU A 192 -12.42 4.03 -18.12
CA LEU A 192 -11.81 2.86 -18.75
C LEU A 192 -12.80 2.01 -19.54
N GLY A 193 -14.10 2.12 -19.24
CA GLY A 193 -15.20 1.42 -19.94
C GLY A 193 -15.64 2.11 -21.17
#